data_2bca8193f529dd4bed8dbacb8be76a25
#
_entry.id   2bca8193f529dd4bed8dbacb8be76a25
#
_cell.length_a   1.000
_cell.length_b   1.000
_cell.length_c   1.000
_cell.angle_alpha   90.00
_cell.angle_beta   90.00
_cell.angle_gamma   90.00
#
_symmetry.space_group_name_H-M   'P 1'
#
loop_
_entity.id
_entity.type
_entity.pdbx_description
1 polymer ?
#
loop_
_entity_poly.entity_id
_entity_poly.type
_entity_poly.pdbx_seq_one_letter_code
_entity_poly.pdbx_strand_id
1 'polypeptide(L)'
;NRNEGYGGLNQTFFSVGFKVFDFLNFGVSANYNFGKITNESSRQEQNIDFGTFFIKTSSLVGFNYRFATQLKIQLTSEVRLDAMAYYVPKNSLNATNESVYFTRSVTTQNLGDLENVDLAASNLKKTSISLGDQYSFGLGITKAKKWFVGGQYSQRNSADYVNNFISLDNITYANGSRLSFGGFYLPDYSSITSYWKRIVYRAGVRFEDTGVLFNNQALKETGISFGVSFPMAGYSNANIGVEFGKRGSQDNDLIQESYWNLIVGLSLNDIWFVKRKFN
;
A
#
# COMPACT_ATOMS: atom_id res chain seq x y z
N ASN A 1 6.49 10.54 -27.84
CA ASN A 1 5.36 10.27 -26.96
C ASN A 1 5.87 10.18 -25.52
N ARG A 2 5.15 10.79 -24.59
CA ARG A 2 5.40 10.70 -23.16
C ARG A 2 4.08 10.41 -22.45
N ASN A 3 4.09 9.47 -21.51
CA ASN A 3 2.94 9.16 -20.68
C ASN A 3 3.33 9.35 -19.22
N GLU A 4 2.51 10.07 -18.48
CA GLU A 4 2.71 10.32 -17.05
C GLU A 4 1.43 10.04 -16.27
N GLY A 5 1.58 9.45 -15.09
CA GLY A 5 0.48 9.23 -14.16
C GLY A 5 0.80 9.89 -12.82
N TYR A 6 -0.16 10.63 -12.27
CA TYR A 6 -0.03 11.24 -10.96
C TYR A 6 -1.36 11.25 -10.21
N GLY A 7 -1.28 11.50 -8.91
CA GLY A 7 -2.42 11.45 -8.02
C GLY A 7 -2.33 10.30 -7.03
N GLY A 8 -3.44 9.99 -6.41
CA GLY A 8 -3.51 8.91 -5.42
C GLY A 8 -4.89 8.73 -4.82
N LEU A 9 -5.05 7.61 -4.15
CA LEU A 9 -6.24 7.28 -3.38
C LEU A 9 -5.92 7.43 -1.89
N ASN A 10 -6.70 8.24 -1.20
CA ASN A 10 -6.65 8.39 0.25
C ASN A 10 -7.72 7.50 0.90
N GLN A 11 -7.49 7.10 2.13
CA GLN A 11 -8.42 6.29 2.89
C GLN A 11 -8.57 6.82 4.31
N THR A 12 -9.83 7.01 4.72
CA THR A 12 -10.20 7.19 6.13
C THR A 12 -10.92 5.94 6.58
N PHE A 13 -10.64 5.45 7.77
CA PHE A 13 -11.22 4.22 8.25
C PHE A 13 -11.73 4.33 9.69
N PHE A 14 -12.75 3.54 9.97
CA PHE A 14 -13.24 3.27 11.31
C PHE A 14 -13.25 1.77 11.54
N SER A 15 -12.69 1.33 12.67
CA SER A 15 -12.56 -0.09 12.99
C SER A 15 -13.10 -0.40 14.38
N VAL A 16 -13.81 -1.50 14.49
CA VAL A 16 -14.27 -2.06 15.75
C VAL A 16 -13.73 -3.46 15.90
N GLY A 17 -13.13 -3.73 17.05
CA GLY A 17 -12.65 -5.05 17.41
C GLY A 17 -13.30 -5.54 18.69
N PHE A 18 -13.62 -6.82 18.75
CA PHE A 18 -14.20 -7.46 19.91
C PHE A 18 -13.57 -8.83 20.18
N LYS A 19 -13.41 -9.10 21.44
CA LYS A 19 -12.90 -10.36 21.95
C LYS A 19 -14.10 -11.29 22.19
N VAL A 20 -14.13 -12.41 21.46
CA VAL A 20 -15.18 -13.43 21.61
C VAL A 20 -14.78 -14.46 22.66
N PHE A 21 -13.54 -14.92 22.58
CA PHE A 21 -12.91 -15.80 23.55
C PHE A 21 -11.52 -15.27 23.90
N ASP A 22 -10.92 -15.80 24.97
CA ASP A 22 -9.56 -15.37 25.36
C ASP A 22 -8.52 -15.57 24.28
N PHE A 23 -8.75 -16.54 23.41
CA PHE A 23 -7.88 -16.90 22.30
C PHE A 23 -8.34 -16.36 20.94
N LEU A 24 -9.57 -15.81 20.81
CA LEU A 24 -10.16 -15.44 19.52
C LEU A 24 -10.75 -14.01 19.54
N ASN A 25 -10.26 -13.19 18.63
CA ASN A 25 -10.74 -11.83 18.41
C ASN A 25 -11.27 -11.69 16.98
N PHE A 26 -12.31 -10.86 16.82
CA PHE A 26 -12.82 -10.42 15.51
C PHE A 26 -12.73 -8.91 15.39
N GLY A 27 -12.60 -8.45 14.16
CA GLY A 27 -12.60 -7.03 13.83
C GLY A 27 -13.31 -6.76 12.52
N VAL A 28 -13.95 -5.62 12.46
CA VAL A 28 -14.56 -5.08 11.23
C VAL A 28 -14.06 -3.66 11.03
N SER A 29 -13.69 -3.34 9.82
CA SER A 29 -13.27 -2.01 9.42
C SER A 29 -14.11 -1.53 8.25
N ALA A 30 -14.66 -0.33 8.36
CA ALA A 30 -15.28 0.40 7.25
C ALA A 30 -14.28 1.45 6.77
N ASN A 31 -13.95 1.42 5.49
CA ASN A 31 -12.97 2.30 4.89
C ASN A 31 -13.66 3.17 3.83
N TYR A 32 -13.52 4.48 3.96
CA TYR A 32 -13.94 5.45 2.96
C TYR A 32 -12.73 5.86 2.12
N ASN A 33 -12.80 5.56 0.83
CA ASN A 33 -11.75 5.84 -0.13
C ASN A 33 -12.14 7.05 -0.96
N PHE A 34 -11.20 7.98 -1.16
CA PHE A 34 -11.39 9.16 -1.98
C PHE A 34 -10.06 9.61 -2.57
N GLY A 35 -10.10 10.19 -3.75
CA GLY A 35 -8.88 10.68 -4.38
C GLY A 35 -9.07 11.04 -5.85
N LYS A 36 -7.97 11.43 -6.47
CA LYS A 36 -7.92 11.84 -7.86
C LYS A 36 -6.73 11.17 -8.54
N ILE A 37 -6.98 10.57 -9.68
CA ILE A 37 -5.95 9.97 -10.54
C ILE A 37 -5.98 10.71 -11.87
N THR A 38 -4.82 11.12 -12.34
CA THR A 38 -4.67 11.82 -13.62
C THR A 38 -3.63 11.11 -14.47
N ASN A 39 -3.97 10.85 -15.72
CA ASN A 39 -3.06 10.38 -16.75
C ASN A 39 -2.91 11.45 -17.79
N GLU A 40 -1.68 11.83 -18.08
CA GLU A 40 -1.29 12.76 -19.13
C GLU A 40 -0.54 11.99 -20.20
N SER A 41 -0.98 12.13 -21.45
CA SER A 41 -0.28 11.65 -22.63
C SER A 41 0.10 12.86 -23.48
N SER A 42 1.35 12.93 -23.91
CA SER A 42 1.79 14.00 -24.79
C SER A 42 2.51 13.46 -26.01
N ARG A 43 2.27 14.10 -27.12
CA ARG A 43 2.90 13.82 -28.42
C ARG A 43 3.53 15.09 -28.96
N GLN A 44 4.83 15.01 -29.21
CA GLN A 44 5.62 16.05 -29.86
C GLN A 44 6.19 15.48 -31.14
N GLU A 45 5.97 16.18 -32.26
CA GLU A 45 6.59 15.83 -33.53
C GLU A 45 7.83 16.69 -33.80
N GLN A 46 8.80 16.10 -34.46
CA GLN A 46 10.04 16.80 -34.77
C GLN A 46 9.76 17.96 -35.74
N ASN A 47 10.31 19.13 -35.48
CA ASN A 47 10.13 20.38 -36.24
C ASN A 47 8.72 21.02 -36.17
N ILE A 48 7.87 20.56 -35.24
CA ILE A 48 6.60 21.21 -34.92
C ILE A 48 6.70 21.83 -33.53
N ASP A 49 6.49 23.15 -33.42
CA ASP A 49 6.62 23.85 -32.13
C ASP A 49 5.51 23.49 -31.16
N PHE A 50 4.30 23.18 -31.63
CA PHE A 50 3.19 22.80 -30.76
C PHE A 50 3.13 21.30 -30.53
N GLY A 51 3.25 20.89 -29.24
CA GLY A 51 2.94 19.56 -28.80
C GLY A 51 1.46 19.40 -28.43
N THR A 52 0.90 18.23 -28.67
CA THR A 52 -0.47 17.88 -28.27
C THR A 52 -0.46 17.15 -26.93
N PHE A 53 -1.32 17.56 -26.02
CA PHE A 53 -1.48 17.02 -24.70
C PHE A 53 -2.91 16.50 -24.53
N PHE A 54 -3.02 15.33 -23.93
CA PHE A 54 -4.28 14.70 -23.59
C PHE A 54 -4.28 14.29 -22.12
N ILE A 55 -5.15 14.93 -21.34
CA ILE A 55 -5.27 14.67 -19.91
C ILE A 55 -6.58 13.96 -19.64
N LYS A 56 -6.50 12.82 -18.95
CA LYS A 56 -7.63 12.10 -18.38
C LYS A 56 -7.57 12.15 -16.87
N THR A 57 -8.62 12.60 -16.22
CA THR A 57 -8.71 12.69 -14.78
C THR A 57 -9.93 11.94 -14.26
N SER A 58 -9.74 11.12 -13.22
CA SER A 58 -10.82 10.43 -12.51
C SER A 58 -10.80 10.85 -11.04
N SER A 59 -11.90 11.42 -10.58
CA SER A 59 -12.18 11.65 -9.16
C SER A 59 -12.92 10.45 -8.59
N LEU A 60 -12.32 9.76 -7.64
CA LEU A 60 -12.76 8.46 -7.11
C LEU A 60 -13.33 8.61 -5.71
N VAL A 61 -14.44 7.92 -5.45
CA VAL A 61 -15.05 7.86 -4.12
C VAL A 61 -15.78 6.53 -3.92
N GLY A 62 -15.67 5.96 -2.70
CA GLY A 62 -16.42 4.75 -2.36
C GLY A 62 -16.02 4.14 -1.02
N PHE A 63 -16.80 3.17 -0.59
CA PHE A 63 -16.57 2.41 0.64
C PHE A 63 -16.10 1.01 0.32
N ASN A 64 -15.25 0.47 1.18
CA ASN A 64 -14.99 -0.96 1.27
C ASN A 64 -14.96 -1.40 2.75
N TYR A 65 -15.13 -2.69 2.96
CA TYR A 65 -15.13 -3.29 4.29
C TYR A 65 -14.02 -4.32 4.41
N ARG A 66 -13.45 -4.43 5.61
CA ARG A 66 -12.49 -5.47 5.93
C ARG A 66 -12.98 -6.23 7.15
N PHE A 67 -13.03 -7.54 7.03
CA PHE A 67 -13.32 -8.46 8.13
C PHE A 67 -12.02 -9.14 8.52
N ALA A 68 -11.72 -9.16 9.81
CA ALA A 68 -10.47 -9.73 10.31
C ALA A 68 -10.72 -10.64 11.51
N THR A 69 -9.89 -11.64 11.65
CA THR A 69 -9.84 -12.50 12.84
C THR A 69 -8.41 -12.68 13.30
N GLN A 70 -8.24 -12.80 14.59
CA GLN A 70 -6.96 -13.10 15.24
C GLN A 70 -7.15 -14.20 16.26
N LEU A 71 -6.30 -15.21 16.15
CA LEU A 71 -6.20 -16.33 17.07
C LEU A 71 -4.90 -16.21 17.87
N LYS A 72 -4.97 -16.37 19.19
CA LYS A 72 -3.84 -16.33 20.11
C LYS A 72 -3.83 -17.60 20.96
N ILE A 73 -2.88 -18.47 20.76
CA ILE A 73 -2.77 -19.74 21.48
C ILE A 73 -1.50 -19.71 22.32
N GLN A 74 -1.64 -19.84 23.63
CA GLN A 74 -0.50 -19.96 24.52
C GLN A 74 0.07 -21.38 24.41
N LEU A 75 1.29 -21.52 23.90
CA LEU A 75 1.98 -22.79 23.75
C LEU A 75 2.70 -23.21 25.05
N THR A 76 3.35 -22.22 25.68
CA THR A 76 4.03 -22.37 26.97
C THR A 76 3.78 -21.11 27.81
N SER A 77 4.25 -21.06 29.04
CA SER A 77 4.16 -19.85 29.88
C SER A 77 4.77 -18.59 29.25
N GLU A 78 5.69 -18.73 28.32
CA GLU A 78 6.40 -17.60 27.70
C GLU A 78 6.16 -17.46 26.18
N VAL A 79 5.76 -18.53 25.49
CA VAL A 79 5.66 -18.60 24.04
C VAL A 79 4.21 -18.70 23.61
N ARG A 80 3.83 -17.85 22.66
CA ARG A 80 2.49 -17.78 22.08
C ARG A 80 2.55 -17.94 20.58
N LEU A 81 1.59 -18.67 20.04
CA LEU A 81 1.28 -18.72 18.60
C LEU A 81 0.21 -17.68 18.31
N ASP A 82 0.48 -16.83 17.34
CA ASP A 82 -0.44 -15.85 16.81
C ASP A 82 -0.79 -16.23 15.35
N ALA A 83 -2.07 -16.37 15.05
CA ALA A 83 -2.56 -16.52 13.70
C ALA A 83 -3.54 -15.39 13.37
N MET A 84 -3.55 -14.93 12.14
CA MET A 84 -4.48 -13.92 11.69
C MET A 84 -5.00 -14.24 10.28
N ALA A 85 -6.22 -13.81 10.02
CA ALA A 85 -6.77 -13.78 8.67
C ALA A 85 -7.58 -12.50 8.48
N TYR A 86 -7.60 -11.98 7.25
CA TYR A 86 -8.56 -10.96 6.87
C TYR A 86 -9.10 -11.19 5.47
N TYR A 87 -10.29 -10.65 5.24
CA TYR A 87 -10.98 -10.67 3.96
C TYR A 87 -11.56 -9.29 3.65
N VAL A 88 -11.32 -8.81 2.44
CA VAL A 88 -11.92 -7.60 1.87
C VAL A 88 -12.76 -8.05 0.69
N PRO A 89 -14.09 -7.96 0.73
CA PRO A 89 -14.96 -8.32 -0.38
C PRO A 89 -14.70 -7.48 -1.62
N LYS A 90 -14.99 -8.02 -2.78
CA LYS A 90 -15.05 -7.28 -4.04
C LYS A 90 -15.95 -6.06 -3.87
N ASN A 91 -15.51 -4.93 -4.36
CA ASN A 91 -16.22 -3.67 -4.31
C ASN A 91 -15.94 -2.81 -5.53
N SER A 92 -16.68 -1.71 -5.67
CA SER A 92 -16.44 -0.72 -6.70
C SER A 92 -16.36 0.68 -6.12
N LEU A 93 -15.53 1.52 -6.73
CA LEU A 93 -15.45 2.94 -6.47
C LEU A 93 -16.15 3.70 -7.60
N ASN A 94 -16.96 4.68 -7.23
CA ASN A 94 -17.55 5.59 -8.20
C ASN A 94 -16.47 6.54 -8.73
N ALA A 95 -16.46 6.75 -10.03
CA ALA A 95 -15.54 7.63 -10.73
C ALA A 95 -16.30 8.73 -11.46
N THR A 96 -15.92 9.98 -11.21
CA THR A 96 -16.33 11.13 -12.03
C THR A 96 -15.14 11.53 -12.88
N ASN A 97 -15.32 11.51 -14.20
CA ASN A 97 -14.25 11.62 -15.17
C ASN A 97 -14.30 12.95 -15.91
N GLU A 98 -13.11 13.46 -16.22
CA GLU A 98 -12.88 14.64 -17.03
C GLU A 98 -11.77 14.34 -18.03
N SER A 99 -11.86 14.90 -19.24
CA SER A 99 -10.83 14.74 -20.25
C SER A 99 -10.67 16.02 -21.03
N VAL A 100 -9.43 16.43 -21.23
CA VAL A 100 -9.06 17.67 -21.88
C VAL A 100 -7.97 17.44 -22.90
N TYR A 101 -8.16 17.98 -24.09
CA TYR A 101 -7.10 18.15 -25.10
C TYR A 101 -6.63 19.59 -25.10
N PHE A 102 -5.32 19.78 -25.21
CA PHE A 102 -4.77 21.11 -25.48
C PHE A 102 -3.46 21.00 -26.26
N THR A 103 -3.13 22.10 -26.92
CA THR A 103 -1.82 22.25 -27.53
C THR A 103 -0.98 23.24 -26.73
N ARG A 104 0.34 23.05 -26.72
CA ARG A 104 1.28 23.96 -26.06
C ARG A 104 2.56 24.07 -26.88
N SER A 105 3.02 25.31 -27.10
CA SER A 105 4.32 25.57 -27.72
C SER A 105 5.45 25.06 -26.83
N VAL A 106 6.36 24.32 -27.40
CA VAL A 106 7.54 23.80 -26.68
C VAL A 106 8.54 24.91 -26.41
N THR A 107 8.62 25.88 -27.34
CA THR A 107 9.57 27.00 -27.28
C THR A 107 9.12 28.07 -26.29
N THR A 108 7.87 28.52 -26.41
CA THR A 108 7.35 29.66 -25.63
C THR A 108 6.52 29.24 -24.44
N GLN A 109 6.16 27.96 -24.31
CA GLN A 109 5.25 27.40 -23.29
C GLN A 109 3.83 27.99 -23.34
N ASN A 110 3.48 28.73 -24.37
CA ASN A 110 2.15 29.30 -24.54
C ASN A 110 1.13 28.21 -24.84
N LEU A 111 -0.02 28.30 -24.20
CA LEU A 111 -1.18 27.44 -24.48
C LEU A 111 -1.76 27.86 -25.83
N GLY A 112 -2.00 26.86 -26.68
CA GLY A 112 -2.79 27.00 -27.88
C GLY A 112 -4.26 26.64 -27.66
N ASP A 113 -4.82 25.84 -28.54
CA ASP A 113 -6.22 25.42 -28.45
C ASP A 113 -6.43 24.50 -27.22
N LEU A 114 -7.53 24.68 -26.50
CA LEU A 114 -7.97 23.86 -25.40
C LEU A 114 -9.41 23.40 -25.63
N GLU A 115 -9.63 22.11 -25.58
CA GLU A 115 -10.94 21.49 -25.79
C GLU A 115 -11.27 20.51 -24.67
N ASN A 116 -12.44 20.68 -24.06
CA ASN A 116 -13.00 19.73 -23.12
C ASN A 116 -13.76 18.65 -23.88
N VAL A 117 -13.39 17.38 -23.65
CA VAL A 117 -14.05 16.24 -24.31
C VAL A 117 -15.43 16.03 -23.69
N ASP A 118 -16.46 15.95 -24.53
CA ASP A 118 -17.80 15.57 -24.06
C ASP A 118 -17.87 14.08 -23.74
N LEU A 119 -17.65 13.77 -22.47
CA LEU A 119 -17.74 12.40 -21.95
C LEU A 119 -19.19 11.94 -21.70
N ALA A 120 -20.18 12.85 -21.73
CA ALA A 120 -21.57 12.50 -21.52
C ALA A 120 -22.13 11.73 -22.72
N ALA A 121 -21.79 12.14 -23.93
CA ALA A 121 -22.18 11.48 -25.18
C ALA A 121 -21.69 10.01 -25.27
N SER A 122 -20.54 9.72 -24.66
CA SER A 122 -19.94 8.37 -24.62
C SER A 122 -20.25 7.58 -23.33
N ASN A 123 -21.08 8.12 -22.44
CA ASN A 123 -21.38 7.52 -21.11
C ASN A 123 -20.12 7.33 -20.22
N LEU A 124 -19.07 8.08 -20.46
CA LEU A 124 -17.82 7.99 -19.69
C LEU A 124 -17.67 9.06 -18.60
N LYS A 125 -18.59 10.04 -18.51
CA LYS A 125 -18.54 11.08 -17.47
C LYS A 125 -18.66 10.53 -16.05
N LYS A 126 -19.46 9.48 -15.87
CA LYS A 126 -19.59 8.75 -14.60
C LYS A 126 -19.40 7.27 -14.86
N THR A 127 -18.41 6.68 -14.24
CA THR A 127 -18.10 5.24 -14.35
C THR A 127 -17.89 4.65 -12.97
N SER A 128 -17.57 3.36 -12.91
CA SER A 128 -17.11 2.71 -11.70
C SER A 128 -15.82 1.96 -11.97
N ILE A 129 -14.95 1.94 -10.96
CA ILE A 129 -13.75 1.12 -10.97
C ILE A 129 -14.03 -0.11 -10.10
N SER A 130 -14.00 -1.29 -10.70
CA SER A 130 -14.14 -2.55 -9.96
C SER A 130 -12.81 -2.93 -9.32
N LEU A 131 -12.84 -3.26 -8.03
CA LEU A 131 -11.71 -3.77 -7.27
C LEU A 131 -12.03 -5.21 -6.85
N GLY A 132 -11.15 -6.15 -7.18
CA GLY A 132 -11.26 -7.54 -6.77
C GLY A 132 -11.17 -7.70 -5.26
N ASP A 133 -11.63 -8.84 -4.78
CA ASP A 133 -11.51 -9.19 -3.38
C ASP A 133 -10.04 -9.45 -2.98
N GLN A 134 -9.79 -9.34 -1.69
CA GLN A 134 -8.47 -9.57 -1.11
C GLN A 134 -8.59 -10.43 0.14
N TYR A 135 -7.70 -11.39 0.29
CA TYR A 135 -7.56 -12.15 1.53
C TYR A 135 -6.11 -12.29 1.94
N SER A 136 -5.91 -12.50 3.22
CA SER A 136 -4.59 -12.70 3.79
C SER A 136 -4.63 -13.63 5.00
N PHE A 137 -3.58 -14.42 5.14
CA PHE A 137 -3.34 -15.30 6.26
C PHE A 137 -1.93 -15.07 6.80
N GLY A 138 -1.82 -14.97 8.10
CA GLY A 138 -0.54 -14.81 8.78
C GLY A 138 -0.42 -15.77 9.96
N LEU A 139 0.80 -16.25 10.17
CA LEU A 139 1.14 -17.11 11.29
C LEU A 139 2.48 -16.64 11.87
N GLY A 140 2.56 -16.61 13.20
CA GLY A 140 3.79 -16.23 13.88
C GLY A 140 3.88 -16.78 15.28
N ILE A 141 5.10 -16.90 15.76
CA ILE A 141 5.42 -17.31 17.11
C ILE A 141 6.13 -16.17 17.82
N THR A 142 5.70 -15.86 19.04
CA THR A 142 6.24 -14.77 19.83
C THR A 142 6.61 -15.23 21.25
N LYS A 143 7.77 -14.80 21.72
CA LYS A 143 8.08 -14.72 23.14
C LYS A 143 8.00 -13.26 23.55
N ALA A 144 7.05 -12.97 24.45
CA ALA A 144 6.78 -11.59 24.86
C ALA A 144 8.04 -10.86 25.33
N LYS A 145 8.23 -9.60 24.88
CA LYS A 145 9.38 -8.74 25.19
C LYS A 145 10.75 -9.33 24.81
N LYS A 146 10.79 -10.29 23.90
CA LYS A 146 12.02 -10.95 23.46
C LYS A 146 12.14 -11.04 21.94
N TRP A 147 11.26 -11.79 21.29
CA TRP A 147 11.35 -12.02 19.86
C TRP A 147 9.99 -12.42 19.27
N PHE A 148 9.88 -12.21 17.99
CA PHE A 148 8.80 -12.67 17.13
C PHE A 148 9.39 -13.16 15.82
N VAL A 149 8.85 -14.23 15.26
CA VAL A 149 9.10 -14.70 13.91
C VAL A 149 7.77 -15.11 13.30
N GLY A 150 7.51 -14.72 12.07
CA GLY A 150 6.26 -15.06 11.40
C GLY A 150 6.32 -14.88 9.90
N GLY A 151 5.27 -15.38 9.24
CA GLY A 151 5.05 -15.27 7.82
C GLY A 151 3.60 -14.88 7.52
N GLN A 152 3.41 -14.26 6.37
CA GLN A 152 2.11 -13.84 5.88
C GLN A 152 2.01 -14.10 4.39
N TYR A 153 0.90 -14.66 3.96
CA TYR A 153 0.49 -14.76 2.57
C TYR A 153 -0.73 -13.88 2.34
N SER A 154 -0.71 -13.11 1.27
CA SER A 154 -1.85 -12.29 0.83
C SER A 154 -2.09 -12.50 -0.63
N GLN A 155 -3.35 -12.52 -1.04
CA GLN A 155 -3.76 -12.55 -2.44
C GLN A 155 -4.77 -11.46 -2.71
N ARG A 156 -4.67 -10.85 -3.90
CA ARG A 156 -5.61 -9.89 -4.44
C ARG A 156 -6.08 -10.36 -5.81
N ASN A 157 -7.38 -10.47 -6.00
CA ASN A 157 -7.97 -10.86 -7.27
C ASN A 157 -8.01 -9.66 -8.23
N SER A 158 -6.83 -9.18 -8.62
CA SER A 158 -6.68 -7.99 -9.48
C SER A 158 -7.15 -8.22 -10.91
N ALA A 159 -7.34 -9.48 -11.33
CA ALA A 159 -7.97 -9.81 -12.62
C ALA A 159 -9.40 -9.24 -12.74
N ASP A 160 -10.06 -9.00 -11.60
CA ASP A 160 -11.39 -8.37 -11.54
C ASP A 160 -11.34 -6.83 -11.66
N TYR A 161 -10.14 -6.25 -11.77
CA TYR A 161 -10.00 -4.80 -11.95
C TYR A 161 -10.50 -4.38 -13.31
N VAL A 162 -11.45 -3.45 -13.33
CA VAL A 162 -12.01 -2.87 -14.56
C VAL A 162 -12.04 -1.35 -14.40
N ASN A 163 -11.43 -0.66 -15.34
CA ASN A 163 -11.53 0.79 -15.49
C ASN A 163 -11.82 1.12 -16.97
N ASN A 164 -13.05 1.50 -17.24
CA ASN A 164 -13.51 1.76 -18.62
C ASN A 164 -13.04 3.12 -19.17
N PHE A 165 -12.51 4.00 -18.33
CA PHE A 165 -12.10 5.35 -18.77
C PHE A 165 -10.59 5.47 -18.96
N ILE A 166 -9.80 4.88 -18.03
CA ILE A 166 -8.34 4.88 -18.12
C ILE A 166 -7.89 3.45 -18.40
N SER A 167 -7.50 3.18 -19.61
CA SER A 167 -6.86 1.93 -20.05
C SER A 167 -5.48 2.24 -20.60
N LEU A 168 -4.53 1.37 -20.39
CA LEU A 168 -3.18 1.43 -20.96
C LEU A 168 -3.02 0.22 -21.89
N ASP A 169 -2.61 0.45 -23.12
CA ASP A 169 -2.66 -0.54 -24.21
C ASP A 169 -1.85 -1.82 -23.93
N ASN A 170 -0.77 -1.72 -23.16
CA ASN A 170 0.12 -2.85 -22.90
C ASN A 170 0.03 -3.37 -21.45
N ILE A 171 -0.97 -2.92 -20.68
CA ILE A 171 -1.15 -3.33 -19.29
C ILE A 171 -2.44 -4.11 -19.15
N THR A 172 -2.31 -5.32 -18.61
CA THR A 172 -3.43 -6.15 -18.19
C THR A 172 -3.26 -6.55 -16.73
N TYR A 173 -4.30 -7.10 -16.14
CA TYR A 173 -4.28 -7.45 -14.73
C TYR A 173 -4.56 -8.94 -14.55
N ALA A 174 -3.77 -9.57 -13.68
CA ALA A 174 -3.94 -10.92 -13.19
C ALA A 174 -4.05 -10.90 -11.67
N ASN A 175 -4.25 -12.05 -11.05
CA ASN A 175 -4.26 -12.13 -9.60
C ASN A 175 -2.86 -11.90 -9.04
N GLY A 176 -2.78 -10.96 -8.11
CA GLY A 176 -1.53 -10.66 -7.40
C GLY A 176 -1.42 -11.44 -6.11
N SER A 177 -0.20 -11.77 -5.72
CA SER A 177 0.09 -12.44 -4.45
C SER A 177 1.33 -11.85 -3.77
N ARG A 178 1.36 -11.92 -2.45
CA ARG A 178 2.51 -11.50 -1.64
C ARG A 178 2.77 -12.52 -0.55
N LEU A 179 4.00 -12.99 -0.49
CA LEU A 179 4.54 -13.82 0.59
C LEU A 179 5.61 -13.02 1.33
N SER A 180 5.45 -12.90 2.64
CA SER A 180 6.38 -12.14 3.48
C SER A 180 6.77 -12.97 4.69
N PHE A 181 8.06 -12.92 5.06
CA PHE A 181 8.59 -13.48 6.29
C PHE A 181 9.33 -12.38 7.04
N GLY A 182 9.24 -12.40 8.36
CA GLY A 182 9.95 -11.41 9.14
C GLY A 182 9.88 -11.68 10.62
N GLY A 183 10.65 -10.89 11.34
CA GLY A 183 10.67 -10.98 12.78
C GLY A 183 11.40 -9.83 13.44
N PHE A 184 11.38 -9.85 14.77
CA PHE A 184 12.16 -8.94 15.57
C PHE A 184 12.84 -9.66 16.72
N TYR A 185 13.92 -9.04 17.19
CA TYR A 185 14.64 -9.45 18.37
C TYR A 185 14.90 -8.26 19.29
N LEU A 186 14.62 -8.45 20.58
CA LEU A 186 14.83 -7.50 21.66
C LEU A 186 15.70 -8.18 22.72
N PRO A 187 16.99 -7.83 22.84
CA PRO A 187 17.92 -8.53 23.72
C PRO A 187 17.49 -8.54 25.19
N ASP A 188 17.18 -7.36 25.76
CA ASP A 188 16.72 -7.24 27.13
C ASP A 188 15.93 -5.93 27.32
N TYR A 189 14.60 -6.08 27.40
CA TYR A 189 13.69 -4.95 27.59
C TYR A 189 13.92 -4.17 28.88
N SER A 190 14.36 -4.86 29.93
CA SER A 190 14.52 -4.32 31.29
C SER A 190 15.92 -3.81 31.60
N SER A 191 16.85 -3.87 30.65
CA SER A 191 18.23 -3.46 30.88
C SER A 191 18.37 -2.00 31.31
N ILE A 192 18.87 -1.75 32.50
CA ILE A 192 19.16 -0.42 33.05
C ILE A 192 20.57 0.03 32.61
N THR A 193 21.50 -0.91 32.46
CA THR A 193 22.93 -0.63 32.22
C THR A 193 23.29 -0.45 30.76
N SER A 194 22.50 -0.96 29.82
CA SER A 194 22.82 -0.91 28.39
C SER A 194 21.62 -0.51 27.56
N TYR A 195 21.70 0.66 26.95
CA TYR A 195 20.68 1.17 26.02
C TYR A 195 20.49 0.23 24.80
N TRP A 196 21.59 -0.29 24.24
CA TRP A 196 21.58 -1.18 23.07
C TRP A 196 20.80 -2.47 23.26
N LYS A 197 20.70 -2.97 24.49
CA LYS A 197 19.91 -4.15 24.82
C LYS A 197 18.40 -3.89 24.76
N ARG A 198 17.97 -2.65 24.85
CA ARG A 198 16.56 -2.22 24.76
C ARG A 198 16.11 -1.89 23.35
N ILE A 199 17.02 -1.86 22.38
CA ILE A 199 16.71 -1.63 20.98
C ILE A 199 16.03 -2.89 20.41
N VAL A 200 14.98 -2.67 19.60
CA VAL A 200 14.34 -3.72 18.83
C VAL A 200 14.98 -3.78 17.45
N TYR A 201 15.58 -4.91 17.13
CA TYR A 201 16.16 -5.21 15.82
C TYR A 201 15.15 -6.00 14.98
N ARG A 202 14.95 -5.62 13.71
CA ARG A 202 13.98 -6.21 12.80
C ARG A 202 14.62 -6.61 11.50
N ALA A 203 14.13 -7.71 10.91
CA ALA A 203 14.50 -8.11 9.56
C ALA A 203 13.29 -8.78 8.88
N GLY A 204 13.24 -8.68 7.56
CA GLY A 204 12.18 -9.30 6.78
C GLY A 204 12.55 -9.46 5.32
N VAL A 205 11.83 -10.35 4.65
CA VAL A 205 11.91 -10.58 3.21
C VAL A 205 10.51 -10.64 2.63
N ARG A 206 10.34 -10.11 1.43
CA ARG A 206 9.07 -10.03 0.72
C ARG A 206 9.25 -10.50 -0.72
N PHE A 207 8.36 -11.37 -1.16
CA PHE A 207 8.19 -11.80 -2.55
C PHE A 207 6.79 -11.43 -2.99
N GLU A 208 6.67 -10.69 -4.08
CA GLU A 208 5.39 -10.19 -4.55
C GLU A 208 5.24 -10.40 -6.06
N ASP A 209 4.12 -10.97 -6.44
CA ASP A 209 3.56 -10.83 -7.77
C ASP A 209 2.53 -9.70 -7.69
N THR A 210 2.79 -8.61 -8.40
CA THR A 210 1.96 -7.40 -8.26
C THR A 210 0.56 -7.56 -8.85
N GLY A 211 0.36 -8.61 -9.69
CA GLY A 211 -0.85 -8.80 -10.47
C GLY A 211 -0.95 -7.85 -11.68
N VAL A 212 0.11 -7.11 -11.98
CA VAL A 212 0.22 -6.28 -13.18
C VAL A 212 1.01 -7.04 -14.24
N LEU A 213 0.44 -7.16 -15.42
CA LEU A 213 1.09 -7.72 -16.59
C LEU A 213 1.41 -6.60 -17.58
N PHE A 214 2.67 -6.48 -17.95
CA PHE A 214 3.11 -5.60 -19.03
C PHE A 214 3.51 -6.48 -20.22
N ASN A 215 2.90 -6.29 -21.38
CA ASN A 215 3.07 -7.16 -22.56
C ASN A 215 2.92 -8.66 -22.21
N ASN A 216 1.93 -9.01 -21.38
CA ASN A 216 1.68 -10.36 -20.85
C ASN A 216 2.80 -10.95 -19.94
N GLN A 217 3.75 -10.12 -19.49
CA GLN A 217 4.78 -10.50 -18.54
C GLN A 217 4.45 -9.99 -17.14
N ALA A 218 4.50 -10.88 -16.14
CA ALA A 218 4.20 -10.54 -14.76
C ALA A 218 5.27 -9.63 -14.15
N LEU A 219 4.83 -8.52 -13.58
CA LEU A 219 5.68 -7.62 -12.82
C LEU A 219 5.86 -8.17 -11.40
N LYS A 220 7.03 -8.75 -11.13
CA LYS A 220 7.39 -9.31 -9.83
C LYS A 220 8.29 -8.37 -9.04
N GLU A 221 8.19 -8.45 -7.71
CA GLU A 221 8.99 -7.65 -6.80
C GLU A 221 9.54 -8.49 -5.66
N THR A 222 10.79 -8.25 -5.28
CA THR A 222 11.44 -8.88 -4.13
C THR A 222 12.11 -7.80 -3.30
N GLY A 223 11.90 -7.83 -1.97
CA GLY A 223 12.49 -6.86 -1.05
C GLY A 223 13.06 -7.53 0.19
N ILE A 224 14.19 -7.01 0.67
CA ILE A 224 14.79 -7.36 1.96
C ILE A 224 14.84 -6.11 2.81
N SER A 225 14.35 -6.18 4.03
CA SER A 225 14.25 -5.05 4.94
C SER A 225 14.97 -5.29 6.26
N PHE A 226 15.59 -4.25 6.79
CA PHE A 226 16.17 -4.19 8.12
C PHE A 226 15.66 -2.95 8.83
N GLY A 227 15.50 -3.05 10.15
CA GLY A 227 15.01 -1.92 10.92
C GLY A 227 15.43 -1.99 12.39
N VAL A 228 15.44 -0.82 13.00
CA VAL A 228 15.72 -0.65 14.42
C VAL A 228 14.69 0.28 15.05
N SER A 229 14.29 -0.03 16.29
CA SER A 229 13.45 0.85 17.10
C SER A 229 14.17 1.24 18.36
N PHE A 230 14.33 2.52 18.54
CA PHE A 230 15.00 3.16 19.66
C PHE A 230 13.95 3.57 20.71
N PRO A 231 13.93 2.98 21.91
CA PRO A 231 13.05 3.46 22.97
C PRO A 231 13.46 4.86 23.41
N MET A 232 12.49 5.76 23.47
CA MET A 232 12.66 7.14 23.95
C MET A 232 12.03 7.30 25.35
N ALA A 233 12.06 8.49 25.88
CA ALA A 233 11.44 8.80 27.17
C ALA A 233 9.93 8.50 27.15
N GLY A 234 9.40 8.00 28.25
CA GLY A 234 8.01 7.56 28.37
C GLY A 234 7.76 6.27 27.59
N TYR A 235 6.68 6.22 26.83
CA TYR A 235 6.30 5.08 25.98
C TYR A 235 6.57 5.32 24.49
N SER A 236 7.39 6.32 24.18
CA SER A 236 7.68 6.75 22.81
C SER A 236 8.81 5.96 22.16
N ASN A 237 8.78 5.82 20.84
CA ASN A 237 9.81 5.13 20.08
C ASN A 237 10.15 5.88 18.79
N ALA A 238 11.44 5.93 18.44
CA ALA A 238 11.90 6.30 17.11
C ALA A 238 12.23 5.03 16.33
N ASN A 239 11.75 4.94 15.09
CA ASN A 239 11.92 3.80 14.21
C ASN A 239 12.69 4.23 12.96
N ILE A 240 13.69 3.45 12.57
CA ILE A 240 14.43 3.62 11.32
C ILE A 240 14.44 2.25 10.63
N GLY A 241 14.07 2.25 9.36
CA GLY A 241 14.08 1.05 8.52
C GLY A 241 14.66 1.34 7.14
N VAL A 242 15.33 0.36 6.58
CA VAL A 242 15.85 0.39 5.21
C VAL A 242 15.35 -0.86 4.50
N GLU A 243 14.82 -0.68 3.29
CA GLU A 243 14.46 -1.77 2.40
C GLU A 243 15.25 -1.68 1.10
N PHE A 244 15.81 -2.79 0.67
CA PHE A 244 16.44 -2.96 -0.64
C PHE A 244 15.57 -3.92 -1.45
N GLY A 245 15.23 -3.54 -2.66
CA GLY A 245 14.36 -4.36 -3.50
C GLY A 245 14.72 -4.30 -4.97
N LYS A 246 14.16 -5.28 -5.68
CA LYS A 246 14.19 -5.36 -7.13
C LYS A 246 12.77 -5.52 -7.64
N ARG A 247 12.43 -4.80 -8.70
CA ARG A 247 11.13 -4.86 -9.38
C ARG A 247 11.35 -5.09 -10.86
N GLY A 248 10.52 -5.95 -11.47
CA GLY A 248 10.60 -6.27 -12.89
C GLY A 248 11.58 -7.39 -13.22
N SER A 249 11.83 -7.57 -14.51
CA SER A 249 12.75 -8.56 -15.07
C SER A 249 13.51 -7.93 -16.24
N GLN A 250 14.62 -8.49 -16.62
CA GLN A 250 15.36 -8.11 -17.84
C GLN A 250 14.88 -8.90 -19.07
N ASP A 251 13.94 -9.80 -18.89
CA ASP A 251 13.40 -10.63 -19.97
C ASP A 251 12.31 -9.85 -20.74
N ASN A 252 12.23 -10.04 -22.06
CA ASN A 252 11.18 -9.57 -22.93
C ASN A 252 10.95 -8.03 -22.89
N ASP A 253 12.00 -7.24 -22.99
CA ASP A 253 11.98 -5.77 -23.01
C ASP A 253 11.39 -5.11 -21.76
N LEU A 254 11.31 -5.84 -20.64
CA LEU A 254 10.99 -5.29 -19.35
C LEU A 254 12.18 -4.56 -18.73
N ILE A 255 11.88 -3.50 -18.00
CA ILE A 255 12.88 -2.78 -17.21
C ILE A 255 12.94 -3.41 -15.81
N GLN A 256 14.14 -3.84 -15.42
CA GLN A 256 14.40 -4.21 -14.02
C GLN A 256 14.93 -3.00 -13.27
N GLU A 257 14.24 -2.65 -12.19
CA GLU A 257 14.62 -1.57 -11.30
C GLU A 257 15.14 -2.15 -9.98
N SER A 258 16.26 -1.60 -9.50
CA SER A 258 16.72 -1.80 -8.12
C SER A 258 16.45 -0.52 -7.35
N TYR A 259 15.86 -0.64 -6.17
CA TYR A 259 15.52 0.51 -5.33
C TYR A 259 15.96 0.30 -3.89
N TRP A 260 16.07 1.39 -3.17
CA TRP A 260 16.16 1.41 -1.72
C TRP A 260 15.19 2.43 -1.13
N ASN A 261 14.56 2.07 -0.02
CA ASN A 261 13.63 2.93 0.71
C ASN A 261 14.15 3.15 2.12
N LEU A 262 14.18 4.40 2.56
CA LEU A 262 14.43 4.76 3.95
C LEU A 262 13.10 5.14 4.60
N ILE A 263 12.79 4.49 5.72
CA ILE A 263 11.56 4.71 6.48
C ILE A 263 11.95 5.24 7.85
N VAL A 264 11.46 6.42 8.20
CA VAL A 264 11.63 7.02 9.52
C VAL A 264 10.25 7.23 10.13
N GLY A 265 10.05 6.75 11.36
CA GLY A 265 8.79 6.88 12.06
C GLY A 265 9.00 7.26 13.53
N LEU A 266 8.11 8.10 14.04
CA LEU A 266 8.04 8.46 15.44
C LEU A 266 6.71 7.99 16.01
N SER A 267 6.75 7.22 17.08
CA SER A 267 5.58 6.84 17.87
C SER A 267 5.62 7.60 19.18
N LEU A 268 4.74 8.57 19.33
CA LEU A 268 4.64 9.37 20.56
C LEU A 268 3.46 8.83 21.37
N ASN A 269 3.76 8.26 22.52
CA ASN A 269 2.76 7.74 23.45
C ASN A 269 2.94 8.41 24.81
N ASP A 270 1.83 8.82 25.40
CA ASP A 270 1.81 9.37 26.76
C ASP A 270 0.61 8.83 27.53
N ILE A 271 0.73 8.84 28.86
CA ILE A 271 -0.38 8.49 29.74
C ILE A 271 -1.13 9.78 30.08
N TRP A 272 -2.34 9.91 29.51
CA TRP A 272 -3.23 11.02 29.78
C TRP A 272 -4.03 10.73 31.07
N PHE A 273 -4.35 11.78 31.84
CA PHE A 273 -5.16 11.68 33.06
C PHE A 273 -4.51 10.91 34.25
N VAL A 274 -3.23 11.07 34.43
CA VAL A 274 -2.56 10.59 35.66
C VAL A 274 -3.06 11.45 36.83
N LYS A 275 -3.82 10.86 37.75
CA LYS A 275 -4.26 11.52 38.98
C LYS A 275 -3.03 11.80 39.86
N ARG A 276 -2.69 13.08 40.05
CA ARG A 276 -1.61 13.45 40.96
C ARG A 276 -2.02 13.09 42.36
N LYS A 277 -1.24 12.25 43.03
CA LYS A 277 -1.35 12.02 44.48
C LYS A 277 -0.64 13.22 45.17
N PHE A 278 -1.39 14.01 45.89
CA PHE A 278 -0.82 14.95 46.84
C PHE A 278 -0.51 14.17 48.13
N ASN A 279 0.73 14.14 48.55
CA ASN A 279 1.13 13.68 49.85
C ASN A 279 1.00 14.83 50.84
#